data_8acd6c4fbec9ee3cebbba5358e565fbe
#
_entry.id   8acd6c4fbec9ee3cebbba5358e565fbe
#
_cell.length_a   1.000
_cell.length_b   1.000
_cell.length_c   1.000
_cell.angle_alpha   90.00
_cell.angle_beta   90.00
_cell.angle_gamma   90.00
#
_symmetry.space_group_name_H-M   'P 1'
#
loop_
_entity.id
_entity.type
_entity.pdbx_description
1 polymer ?
#
loop_
_entity_poly.entity_id
_entity_poly.type
_entity_poly.pdbx_seq_one_letter_code
_entity_poly.pdbx_strand_id
1 'polypeptide(L)'
;DKEAVDAILTHPDIAAVSFVGSTPVARHVYEIATSQGKRVQALGGAKNHAVVLPDVDLDAAADALIGAAYGSAGERCMAISAVVAVGDAADPLVERLKARAVTLPVGPGQNDGIQMGPLITRDHLERVRNHVDAGEREGAQLVVDGRTVHIAGHEGGYFLGPTLFDHVREEMS
;
A
#
# COMPACT_ATOMS: atom_id res chain seq x y z
N ASP A 1 -23.94 -5.17 3.24
CA ASP A 1 -23.02 -6.01 2.47
C ASP A 1 -22.62 -7.30 3.20
N LYS A 2 -22.32 -7.26 4.52
CA LYS A 2 -21.97 -8.46 5.30
C LYS A 2 -23.05 -9.54 5.23
N GLU A 3 -24.31 -9.18 5.48
CA GLU A 3 -25.45 -10.11 5.44
C GLU A 3 -25.60 -10.79 4.07
N ALA A 4 -25.41 -10.04 2.99
CA ALA A 4 -25.46 -10.60 1.64
C ALA A 4 -24.31 -11.59 1.38
N VAL A 5 -23.11 -11.26 1.85
CA VAL A 5 -21.96 -12.16 1.75
C VAL A 5 -22.20 -13.44 2.55
N ASP A 6 -22.66 -13.34 3.79
CA ASP A 6 -22.94 -14.50 4.64
C ASP A 6 -24.03 -15.41 4.02
N ALA A 7 -25.05 -14.83 3.38
CA ALA A 7 -26.04 -15.59 2.63
C ALA A 7 -25.45 -16.34 1.43
N ILE A 8 -24.53 -15.71 0.66
CA ILE A 8 -23.81 -16.34 -0.45
C ILE A 8 -22.96 -17.51 0.06
N LEU A 9 -22.24 -17.30 1.16
CA LEU A 9 -21.33 -18.31 1.73
C LEU A 9 -22.06 -19.58 2.17
N THR A 10 -23.33 -19.45 2.58
CA THR A 10 -24.14 -20.58 3.08
C THR A 10 -25.16 -21.12 2.06
N HIS A 11 -25.39 -20.44 0.93
CA HIS A 11 -26.41 -20.83 -0.04
C HIS A 11 -26.08 -22.19 -0.71
N PRO A 12 -27.01 -23.15 -0.74
CA PRO A 12 -26.74 -24.52 -1.22
C PRO A 12 -26.41 -24.59 -2.72
N ASP A 13 -26.94 -23.69 -3.53
CA ASP A 13 -26.74 -23.69 -4.99
C ASP A 13 -25.42 -23.03 -5.42
N ILE A 14 -24.69 -22.42 -4.50
CA ILE A 14 -23.37 -21.83 -4.76
C ILE A 14 -22.29 -22.81 -4.41
N ALA A 15 -21.60 -23.35 -5.42
CA ALA A 15 -20.60 -24.41 -5.28
C ALA A 15 -19.18 -23.90 -5.02
N ALA A 16 -18.88 -22.63 -5.36
CA ALA A 16 -17.54 -22.06 -5.23
C ALA A 16 -17.61 -20.55 -4.94
N VAL A 17 -16.62 -20.05 -4.21
CA VAL A 17 -16.48 -18.62 -3.86
C VAL A 17 -15.05 -18.16 -4.17
N SER A 18 -14.94 -16.99 -4.78
CA SER A 18 -13.66 -16.27 -4.93
C SER A 18 -13.77 -14.89 -4.27
N PHE A 19 -12.79 -14.53 -3.46
CA PHE A 19 -12.76 -13.29 -2.69
C PHE A 19 -11.38 -12.68 -2.66
N VAL A 20 -11.32 -11.36 -2.74
CA VAL A 20 -10.11 -10.55 -2.48
C VAL A 20 -10.47 -9.41 -1.55
N GLY A 21 -9.72 -9.22 -0.47
CA GLY A 21 -9.95 -8.14 0.48
C GLY A 21 -9.01 -8.20 1.69
N SER A 22 -9.45 -7.65 2.82
CA SER A 22 -8.63 -7.67 4.03
C SER A 22 -8.46 -9.10 4.58
N THR A 23 -7.32 -9.40 5.18
CA THR A 23 -7.01 -10.74 5.72
C THR A 23 -8.06 -11.27 6.70
N PRO A 24 -8.61 -10.48 7.65
CA PRO A 24 -9.66 -10.97 8.54
C PRO A 24 -10.93 -11.40 7.78
N VAL A 25 -11.33 -10.63 6.75
CA VAL A 25 -12.51 -10.96 5.95
C VAL A 25 -12.24 -12.16 5.05
N ALA A 26 -11.05 -12.24 4.42
CA ALA A 26 -10.64 -13.41 3.64
C ALA A 26 -10.68 -14.70 4.46
N ARG A 27 -10.22 -14.64 5.71
CA ARG A 27 -10.29 -15.77 6.65
C ARG A 27 -11.73 -16.18 6.95
N HIS A 28 -12.60 -15.21 7.28
CA HIS A 28 -14.02 -15.45 7.52
C HIS A 28 -14.70 -16.13 6.31
N VAL A 29 -14.46 -15.61 5.11
CA VAL A 29 -15.00 -16.18 3.86
C VAL A 29 -14.51 -17.62 3.68
N TYR A 30 -13.22 -17.85 3.88
CA TYR A 30 -12.63 -19.19 3.75
C TYR A 30 -13.25 -20.19 4.74
N GLU A 31 -13.31 -19.83 6.02
CA GLU A 31 -13.83 -20.69 7.09
C GLU A 31 -15.30 -21.06 6.88
N ILE A 32 -16.15 -20.08 6.58
CA ILE A 32 -17.58 -20.35 6.39
C ILE A 32 -17.83 -21.15 5.11
N ALA A 33 -17.26 -20.75 3.98
CA ALA A 33 -17.53 -21.43 2.72
C ALA A 33 -16.97 -22.87 2.69
N THR A 34 -15.78 -23.11 3.26
CA THR A 34 -15.23 -24.48 3.35
C THR A 34 -16.04 -25.36 4.30
N SER A 35 -16.60 -24.82 5.39
CA SER A 35 -17.50 -25.56 6.28
C SER A 35 -18.80 -26.04 5.57
N GLN A 36 -19.18 -25.35 4.48
CA GLN A 36 -20.30 -25.74 3.62
C GLN A 36 -19.88 -26.63 2.44
N GLY A 37 -18.65 -27.12 2.42
CA GLY A 37 -18.14 -27.99 1.36
C GLY A 37 -17.87 -27.28 0.03
N LYS A 38 -17.82 -25.94 -0.01
CA LYS A 38 -17.57 -25.15 -1.22
C LYS A 38 -16.09 -25.10 -1.57
N ARG A 39 -15.79 -24.92 -2.86
CA ARG A 39 -14.44 -24.54 -3.29
C ARG A 39 -14.22 -23.07 -3.01
N VAL A 40 -13.07 -22.72 -2.43
CA VAL A 40 -12.79 -21.34 -1.99
C VAL A 40 -11.43 -20.88 -2.47
N GLN A 41 -11.39 -19.68 -3.02
CA GLN A 41 -10.20 -18.87 -3.20
C GLN A 41 -10.40 -17.58 -2.40
N ALA A 42 -9.68 -17.40 -1.31
CA ALA A 42 -9.76 -16.19 -0.49
C ALA A 42 -8.35 -15.58 -0.34
N LEU A 43 -8.17 -14.40 -0.92
CA LEU A 43 -6.91 -13.67 -0.95
C LEU A 43 -7.00 -12.48 -0.01
N GLY A 44 -6.00 -12.36 0.88
CA GLY A 44 -5.88 -11.32 1.90
C GLY A 44 -4.86 -10.25 1.55
N GLY A 45 -4.34 -9.58 2.59
CA GLY A 45 -3.29 -8.57 2.48
C GLY A 45 -1.94 -9.16 2.04
N ALA A 46 -1.08 -8.28 1.54
CA ALA A 46 0.26 -8.62 1.07
C ALA A 46 1.29 -7.59 1.56
N LYS A 47 2.55 -8.00 1.59
CA LYS A 47 3.73 -7.14 1.74
C LYS A 47 4.64 -7.41 0.55
N ASN A 48 4.42 -6.68 -0.54
CA ASN A 48 5.17 -6.91 -1.77
C ASN A 48 6.57 -6.28 -1.68
N HIS A 49 7.57 -7.04 -2.07
CA HIS A 49 8.96 -6.63 -2.09
C HIS A 49 9.45 -6.52 -3.54
N ALA A 50 10.24 -5.49 -3.82
CA ALA A 50 11.03 -5.38 -5.03
C ALA A 50 12.51 -5.58 -4.69
N VAL A 51 13.23 -6.35 -5.48
CA VAL A 51 14.68 -6.52 -5.36
C VAL A 51 15.35 -5.75 -6.50
N VAL A 52 16.23 -4.82 -6.16
CA VAL A 52 16.95 -3.97 -7.11
C VAL A 52 18.41 -4.37 -7.13
N LEU A 53 18.88 -4.91 -8.27
CA LEU A 53 20.26 -5.36 -8.45
C LEU A 53 21.18 -4.20 -8.90
N PRO A 54 22.49 -4.29 -8.68
CA PRO A 54 23.43 -3.18 -8.96
C PRO A 54 23.55 -2.80 -10.45
N ASP A 55 23.22 -3.71 -11.36
CA ASP A 55 23.35 -3.54 -12.81
C ASP A 55 22.08 -2.95 -13.47
N VAL A 56 21.08 -2.55 -12.67
CA VAL A 56 19.84 -1.96 -13.18
C VAL A 56 20.03 -0.50 -13.62
N ASP A 57 19.22 -0.05 -14.58
CA ASP A 57 19.01 1.39 -14.81
C ASP A 57 18.24 1.97 -13.62
N LEU A 58 18.95 2.71 -12.76
CA LEU A 58 18.37 3.25 -11.52
C LEU A 58 17.28 4.30 -11.77
N ASP A 59 17.32 5.03 -12.88
CA ASP A 59 16.28 6.01 -13.18
C ASP A 59 15.00 5.31 -13.63
N ALA A 60 15.09 4.33 -14.50
CA ALA A 60 13.95 3.49 -14.89
C ALA A 60 13.37 2.71 -13.69
N ALA A 61 14.23 2.17 -12.82
CA ALA A 61 13.80 1.48 -11.60
C ALA A 61 13.07 2.43 -10.64
N ALA A 62 13.60 3.65 -10.43
CA ALA A 62 12.95 4.62 -9.55
C ALA A 62 11.58 5.07 -10.10
N ASP A 63 11.45 5.31 -11.41
CA ASP A 63 10.16 5.65 -12.03
C ASP A 63 9.13 4.53 -11.85
N ALA A 64 9.53 3.29 -12.08
CA ALA A 64 8.67 2.12 -11.88
C ALA A 64 8.25 1.96 -10.41
N LEU A 65 9.19 2.12 -9.47
CA LEU A 65 8.93 2.00 -8.03
C LEU A 65 7.99 3.10 -7.51
N ILE A 66 8.15 4.35 -7.95
CA ILE A 66 7.23 5.45 -7.58
C ILE A 66 5.81 5.12 -8.03
N GLY A 67 5.63 4.70 -9.27
CA GLY A 67 4.32 4.32 -9.77
C GLY A 67 3.72 3.11 -9.05
N ALA A 68 4.55 2.10 -8.74
CA ALA A 68 4.11 0.88 -8.06
C ALA A 68 3.83 1.07 -6.57
N ALA A 69 4.59 1.93 -5.88
CA ALA A 69 4.44 2.16 -4.44
C ALA A 69 3.33 3.15 -4.10
N TYR A 70 3.27 4.28 -4.81
CA TYR A 70 2.39 5.40 -4.46
C TYR A 70 1.15 5.52 -5.36
N GLY A 71 1.11 4.82 -6.48
CA GLY A 71 -0.09 4.78 -7.33
C GLY A 71 -1.31 4.28 -6.54
N SER A 72 -2.46 4.94 -6.69
CA SER A 72 -3.66 4.71 -5.87
C SER A 72 -3.39 4.80 -4.35
N ALA A 73 -2.55 5.75 -3.93
CA ALA A 73 -2.14 5.94 -2.54
C ALA A 73 -1.56 4.68 -1.86
N GLY A 74 -0.94 3.77 -2.65
CA GLY A 74 -0.38 2.52 -2.14
C GLY A 74 -1.42 1.44 -1.80
N GLU A 75 -2.69 1.65 -2.15
CA GLU A 75 -3.80 0.76 -1.77
C GLU A 75 -4.07 -0.38 -2.77
N ARG A 76 -3.24 -0.53 -3.79
CA ARG A 76 -3.33 -1.68 -4.69
C ARG A 76 -2.82 -2.95 -4.00
N CYS A 77 -3.44 -4.09 -4.29
CA CYS A 77 -2.97 -5.39 -3.80
C CYS A 77 -1.53 -5.72 -4.26
N MET A 78 -1.08 -5.13 -5.36
CA MET A 78 0.27 -5.30 -5.93
C MET A 78 1.20 -4.11 -5.64
N ALA A 79 0.81 -3.14 -4.79
CA ALA A 79 1.67 -2.02 -4.44
C ALA A 79 2.97 -2.51 -3.78
N ILE A 80 4.09 -1.94 -4.17
CA ILE A 80 5.40 -2.27 -3.57
C ILE A 80 5.50 -1.56 -2.22
N SER A 81 5.61 -2.35 -1.16
CA SER A 81 5.73 -1.85 0.23
C SER A 81 7.17 -1.77 0.69
N ALA A 82 8.04 -2.63 0.17
CA ALA A 82 9.44 -2.69 0.57
C ALA A 82 10.34 -2.86 -0.66
N VAL A 83 11.49 -2.20 -0.62
CA VAL A 83 12.53 -2.32 -1.65
C VAL A 83 13.81 -2.83 -1.00
N VAL A 84 14.34 -3.92 -1.54
CA VAL A 84 15.62 -4.51 -1.16
C VAL A 84 16.64 -4.12 -2.23
N ALA A 85 17.40 -3.05 -1.98
CA ALA A 85 18.48 -2.63 -2.86
C ALA A 85 19.76 -3.39 -2.54
N VAL A 86 20.39 -3.99 -3.55
CA VAL A 86 21.56 -4.84 -3.38
C VAL A 86 22.82 -4.05 -3.61
N GLY A 87 23.75 -4.10 -2.65
CA GLY A 87 25.08 -3.51 -2.78
C GLY A 87 25.04 -2.01 -3.02
N ASP A 88 25.81 -1.53 -3.99
CA ASP A 88 26.00 -0.10 -4.28
C ASP A 88 24.78 0.58 -4.93
N ALA A 89 23.71 -0.17 -5.20
CA ALA A 89 22.46 0.40 -5.72
C ALA A 89 21.66 1.18 -4.66
N ALA A 90 21.89 0.94 -3.37
CA ALA A 90 21.03 1.43 -2.28
C ALA A 90 20.98 2.98 -2.22
N ASP A 91 22.10 3.62 -1.89
CA ASP A 91 22.15 5.08 -1.70
C ASP A 91 21.71 5.86 -2.96
N PRO A 92 22.21 5.54 -4.18
CA PRO A 92 21.78 6.22 -5.39
C PRO A 92 20.29 6.02 -5.71
N LEU A 93 19.70 4.87 -5.35
CA LEU A 93 18.27 4.62 -5.54
C LEU A 93 17.44 5.46 -4.57
N VAL A 94 17.83 5.52 -3.29
CA VAL A 94 17.12 6.32 -2.26
C VAL A 94 17.07 7.79 -2.68
N GLU A 95 18.16 8.37 -3.15
CA GLU A 95 18.19 9.76 -3.62
C GLU A 95 17.26 9.98 -4.83
N ARG A 96 17.18 9.03 -5.77
CA ARG A 96 16.26 9.11 -6.92
C ARG A 96 14.80 8.99 -6.51
N LEU A 97 14.49 8.08 -5.59
CA LEU A 97 13.15 7.91 -5.04
C LEU A 97 12.71 9.16 -4.28
N LYS A 98 13.59 9.72 -3.44
CA LYS A 98 13.35 10.97 -2.72
C LYS A 98 13.02 12.12 -3.67
N ALA A 99 13.85 12.34 -4.70
CA ALA A 99 13.64 13.42 -5.66
C ALA A 99 12.28 13.34 -6.36
N ARG A 100 11.83 12.13 -6.69
CA ARG A 100 10.54 11.88 -7.33
C ARG A 100 9.37 11.98 -6.35
N ALA A 101 9.52 11.42 -5.16
CA ALA A 101 8.47 11.42 -4.14
C ALA A 101 8.10 12.84 -3.70
N VAL A 102 9.07 13.72 -3.47
CA VAL A 102 8.80 15.11 -3.05
C VAL A 102 8.10 15.95 -4.13
N THR A 103 8.19 15.54 -5.38
CA THR A 103 7.55 16.23 -6.52
C THR A 103 6.27 15.56 -7.01
N LEU A 104 5.88 14.42 -6.42
CA LEU A 104 4.71 13.65 -6.84
C LEU A 104 3.42 14.47 -6.59
N PRO A 105 2.62 14.76 -7.64
CA PRO A 105 1.40 15.55 -7.48
C PRO A 105 0.33 14.78 -6.69
N VAL A 106 -0.01 15.29 -5.52
CA VAL A 106 -1.06 14.73 -4.64
C VAL A 106 -2.30 15.63 -4.69
N GLY A 107 -3.47 15.05 -4.82
CA GLY A 107 -4.72 15.83 -4.84
C GLY A 107 -5.94 15.01 -5.26
N PRO A 108 -7.08 15.71 -5.49
CA PRO A 108 -8.30 15.06 -6.01
C PRO A 108 -8.07 14.43 -7.37
N GLY A 109 -8.41 13.14 -7.52
CA GLY A 109 -8.13 12.38 -8.73
C GLY A 109 -8.86 12.83 -9.99
N GLN A 110 -9.87 13.72 -9.86
CA GLN A 110 -10.54 14.34 -10.99
C GLN A 110 -9.76 15.50 -11.62
N ASN A 111 -8.71 15.99 -10.96
CA ASN A 111 -7.90 17.08 -11.46
C ASN A 111 -6.78 16.54 -12.37
N ASP A 112 -6.54 17.22 -13.47
CA ASP A 112 -5.50 16.85 -14.43
C ASP A 112 -4.10 16.86 -13.76
N GLY A 113 -3.29 15.88 -14.12
CA GLY A 113 -1.91 15.76 -13.64
C GLY A 113 -1.74 15.20 -12.23
N ILE A 114 -2.81 14.94 -11.48
CA ILE A 114 -2.71 14.27 -10.17
C ILE A 114 -2.31 12.81 -10.36
N GLN A 115 -1.32 12.39 -9.60
CA GLN A 115 -0.77 11.02 -9.64
C GLN A 115 -1.08 10.20 -8.38
N MET A 116 -1.34 10.87 -7.25
CA MET A 116 -1.69 10.24 -6.00
C MET A 116 -2.95 10.87 -5.39
N GLY A 117 -4.01 10.08 -5.22
CA GLY A 117 -5.28 10.48 -4.64
C GLY A 117 -5.32 10.38 -3.11
N PRO A 118 -6.50 10.58 -2.50
CA PRO A 118 -6.70 10.39 -1.06
C PRO A 118 -6.80 8.90 -0.70
N LEU A 119 -6.63 8.61 0.58
CA LEU A 119 -7.02 7.35 1.20
C LEU A 119 -8.54 7.23 1.28
N ILE A 120 -9.06 6.02 1.54
CA ILE A 120 -10.50 5.73 1.46
C ILE A 120 -11.29 6.29 2.65
N THR A 121 -10.76 6.19 3.87
CA THR A 121 -11.44 6.61 5.10
C THR A 121 -10.49 7.36 6.05
N ARG A 122 -11.09 8.08 7.01
CA ARG A 122 -10.33 8.72 8.09
C ARG A 122 -9.58 7.70 8.94
N ASP A 123 -10.22 6.60 9.31
CA ASP A 123 -9.59 5.54 10.11
C ASP A 123 -8.38 4.94 9.39
N HIS A 124 -8.45 4.86 8.07
CA HIS A 124 -7.35 4.38 7.25
C HIS A 124 -6.19 5.39 7.24
N LEU A 125 -6.49 6.68 7.06
CA LEU A 125 -5.50 7.76 7.15
C LEU A 125 -4.79 7.75 8.50
N GLU A 126 -5.53 7.66 9.60
CA GLU A 126 -4.97 7.61 10.96
C GLU A 126 -4.09 6.37 11.18
N ARG A 127 -4.52 5.21 10.66
CA ARG A 127 -3.73 3.99 10.71
C ARG A 127 -2.39 4.14 9.99
N VAL A 128 -2.39 4.69 8.77
CA VAL A 128 -1.15 4.88 8.01
C VAL A 128 -0.24 5.91 8.70
N ARG A 129 -0.78 7.00 9.24
CA ARG A 129 -0.01 7.96 10.04
C ARG A 129 0.65 7.29 11.24
N ASN A 130 -0.09 6.44 11.96
CA ASN A 130 0.44 5.70 13.11
C ASN A 130 1.57 4.73 12.70
N HIS A 131 1.53 4.14 11.51
CA HIS A 131 2.64 3.34 10.99
C HIS A 131 3.86 4.20 10.67
N VAL A 132 3.68 5.40 10.12
CA VAL A 132 4.79 6.34 9.90
C VAL A 132 5.43 6.73 11.24
N ASP A 133 4.61 7.06 12.25
CA ASP A 133 5.08 7.39 13.60
C ASP A 133 5.79 6.20 14.27
N ALA A 134 5.34 4.97 14.00
CA ALA A 134 5.97 3.76 14.51
C ALA A 134 7.36 3.56 13.88
N GLY A 135 7.49 3.71 12.56
CA GLY A 135 8.76 3.57 11.85
C GLY A 135 9.84 4.51 12.40
N GLU A 136 9.49 5.77 12.67
CA GLU A 136 10.42 6.71 13.31
C GLU A 136 10.82 6.27 14.72
N ARG A 137 9.86 5.85 15.56
CA ARG A 137 10.13 5.38 16.92
C ARG A 137 11.00 4.12 16.96
N GLU A 138 10.87 3.27 15.97
CA GLU A 138 11.65 2.03 15.81
C GLU A 138 13.05 2.28 15.24
N GLY A 139 13.32 3.53 14.83
CA GLY A 139 14.64 3.98 14.39
C GLY A 139 14.91 3.87 12.88
N ALA A 140 13.87 3.71 12.07
CA ALA A 140 14.01 3.88 10.62
C ALA A 140 14.28 5.35 10.27
N GLN A 141 15.07 5.59 9.25
CA GLN A 141 15.37 6.95 8.79
C GLN A 141 14.23 7.46 7.90
N LEU A 142 13.50 8.47 8.35
CA LEU A 142 12.48 9.13 7.56
C LEU A 142 13.13 10.04 6.50
N VAL A 143 13.08 9.65 5.25
CA VAL A 143 13.68 10.36 4.10
C VAL A 143 12.70 11.35 3.49
N VAL A 144 11.43 10.97 3.38
CA VAL A 144 10.32 11.83 2.92
C VAL A 144 9.14 11.64 3.87
N ASP A 145 8.58 12.76 4.36
CA ASP A 145 7.43 12.76 5.27
C ASP A 145 6.15 13.21 4.56
N GLY A 146 5.29 12.28 4.26
CA GLY A 146 4.00 12.54 3.63
C GLY A 146 2.94 13.16 4.56
N ARG A 147 3.15 13.17 5.88
CA ARG A 147 2.19 13.72 6.86
C ARG A 147 2.04 15.23 6.75
N THR A 148 3.00 15.90 6.12
CA THR A 148 3.03 17.36 5.96
C THR A 148 2.23 17.88 4.76
N VAL A 149 1.72 16.98 3.91
CA VAL A 149 0.96 17.36 2.71
C VAL A 149 -0.34 18.04 3.08
N HIS A 150 -0.57 19.22 2.49
CA HIS A 150 -1.79 20.00 2.62
C HIS A 150 -2.37 20.27 1.24
N ILE A 151 -3.66 19.98 1.07
CA ILE A 151 -4.37 20.18 -0.20
C ILE A 151 -5.38 21.31 0.00
N ALA A 152 -5.06 22.48 -0.54
CA ALA A 152 -5.90 23.68 -0.38
C ALA A 152 -7.33 23.44 -0.90
N GLY A 153 -8.33 23.81 -0.09
CA GLY A 153 -9.74 23.60 -0.39
C GLY A 153 -10.24 22.16 -0.15
N HIS A 154 -9.38 21.28 0.35
CA HIS A 154 -9.72 19.88 0.67
C HIS A 154 -9.19 19.44 2.04
N GLU A 155 -9.20 20.35 3.01
CA GLU A 155 -8.65 20.14 4.36
C GLU A 155 -9.37 19.02 5.14
N GLY A 156 -10.61 18.74 4.78
CA GLY A 156 -11.37 17.61 5.32
C GLY A 156 -11.14 16.27 4.61
N GLY A 157 -10.34 16.25 3.55
CA GLY A 157 -10.03 15.06 2.78
C GLY A 157 -9.00 14.14 3.48
N TYR A 158 -8.93 12.91 3.04
CA TYR A 158 -8.06 11.89 3.64
C TYR A 158 -6.71 11.81 2.90
N PHE A 159 -6.08 12.95 2.66
CA PHE A 159 -4.82 13.03 1.94
C PHE A 159 -3.62 12.76 2.83
N LEU A 160 -2.69 11.98 2.30
CA LEU A 160 -1.37 11.73 2.85
C LEU A 160 -0.40 11.74 1.67
N GLY A 161 0.72 12.41 1.79
CA GLY A 161 1.74 12.41 0.75
C GLY A 161 2.59 11.14 0.77
N PRO A 162 3.46 10.98 -0.23
CA PRO A 162 4.44 9.90 -0.25
C PRO A 162 5.30 9.93 1.00
N THR A 163 5.49 8.78 1.61
CA THR A 163 6.41 8.62 2.74
C THR A 163 7.46 7.59 2.35
N LEU A 164 8.72 7.91 2.60
CA LEU A 164 9.87 7.04 2.31
C LEU A 164 10.73 6.90 3.57
N PHE A 165 10.95 5.67 3.96
CA PHE A 165 11.92 5.28 4.97
C PHE A 165 13.13 4.61 4.36
N ASP A 166 14.29 4.81 4.98
CA ASP A 166 15.52 4.11 4.72
C ASP A 166 16.05 3.46 6.02
N HIS A 167 17.07 2.62 5.90
CA HIS A 167 17.66 1.87 7.02
C HIS A 167 16.62 1.06 7.82
N VAL A 168 15.64 0.51 7.11
CA VAL A 168 14.60 -0.36 7.69
C VAL A 168 15.20 -1.74 7.97
N ARG A 169 14.86 -2.33 9.11
CA ARG A 169 15.28 -3.66 9.53
C ARG A 169 14.08 -4.61 9.59
N GLU A 170 14.34 -5.91 9.53
CA GLU A 170 13.30 -6.95 9.46
C GLU A 170 12.40 -7.03 10.70
N GLU A 171 12.90 -6.59 11.85
CA GLU A 171 12.15 -6.56 13.11
C GLU A 171 11.24 -5.34 13.29
N MET A 172 11.30 -4.36 12.38
CA MET A 172 10.44 -3.17 12.41
C MET A 172 9.02 -3.49 11.90
N SER A 173 8.02 -2.76 12.39
CA SER A 173 6.57 -2.97 12.13
C SER A 173 6.14 -2.74 10.67
#